data_8fcb19cfef47663d3794623b26f29f8f
#
_entry.id   8fcb19cfef47663d3794623b26f29f8f
#
_cell.length_a   1.000
_cell.length_b   1.000
_cell.length_c   1.000
_cell.angle_alpha   90.00
_cell.angle_beta   90.00
_cell.angle_gamma   90.00
#
_symmetry.space_group_name_H-M   'P 1'
#
loop_
_entity.id
_entity.type
_entity.pdbx_description
1 polymer ?
#
loop_
_entity_poly.entity_id
_entity_poly.type
_entity_poly.pdbx_seq_one_letter_code
_entity_poly.pdbx_strand_id
1 'polypeptide(L)'
;MLVSERTLLPVLMPLAPAASLAVRFPEALMDILTAHGVPRPFIESEVSEMHSVKYTKTQNRSVVGIMTEFAHLAEAYRAHDKPNELIELSLKLAHTPCSPLYKGPVSPERALKELASGGGAAAQSRVAVA
;
A
#
# COMPACT_ATOMS: atom_id res chain seq x y z
N MET A 1 2.69 6.89 6.16
CA MET A 1 2.31 6.13 4.96
C MET A 1 3.27 4.97 4.74
N LEU A 2 2.74 3.82 4.50
CA LEU A 2 3.51 2.65 4.12
C LEU A 2 3.17 2.28 2.68
N VAL A 3 4.19 1.90 1.91
CA VAL A 3 4.03 1.55 0.50
C VAL A 3 4.76 0.25 0.21
N SER A 4 4.07 -0.69 -0.44
CA SER A 4 4.72 -1.90 -0.94
C SER A 4 5.70 -1.54 -2.03
N GLU A 5 6.94 -2.00 -1.94
CA GLU A 5 7.92 -1.75 -3.01
C GLU A 5 7.61 -2.56 -4.27
N ARG A 6 6.78 -3.58 -4.19
CA ARG A 6 6.41 -4.41 -5.32
C ARG A 6 5.23 -3.86 -6.12
N THR A 7 4.13 -3.56 -5.46
CA THR A 7 2.91 -3.09 -6.12
C THR A 7 2.71 -1.58 -6.04
N LEU A 8 3.50 -0.91 -5.21
CA LEU A 8 3.35 0.50 -4.84
C LEU A 8 2.03 0.79 -4.12
N LEU A 9 1.38 -0.25 -3.59
CA LEU A 9 0.11 -0.09 -2.87
C LEU A 9 0.31 0.74 -1.61
N PRO A 10 -0.40 1.87 -1.48
CA PRO A 10 -0.29 2.71 -0.30
C PRO A 10 -1.23 2.27 0.82
N VAL A 11 -0.74 2.34 2.04
CA VAL A 11 -1.55 2.18 3.24
C VAL A 11 -1.30 3.39 4.12
N LEU A 12 -2.34 4.18 4.33
CA LEU A 12 -2.28 5.33 5.22
C LEU A 12 -2.69 4.92 6.62
N MET A 13 -1.80 5.12 7.56
CA MET A 13 -2.06 4.85 8.97
C MET A 13 -1.15 5.73 9.84
N PRO A 14 -1.52 5.99 11.10
CA PRO A 14 -0.63 6.70 12.00
C PRO A 14 0.68 5.94 12.19
N LEU A 15 1.82 6.62 12.04
CA LEU A 15 3.13 6.01 12.21
C LEU A 15 3.62 6.05 13.67
N ALA A 16 3.04 6.90 14.48
CA ALA A 16 3.37 6.99 15.90
C ALA A 16 2.35 6.19 16.74
N PRO A 17 2.80 5.48 17.78
CA PRO A 17 4.19 5.28 18.16
C PRO A 17 4.87 4.24 17.25
N ALA A 18 6.11 4.52 16.87
CA ALA A 18 6.85 3.66 15.96
C ALA A 18 7.05 2.24 16.51
N ALA A 19 7.15 2.11 17.83
CA ALA A 19 7.37 0.81 18.48
C ALA A 19 6.24 -0.18 18.25
N SER A 20 5.00 0.28 17.99
CA SER A 20 3.86 -0.59 17.75
C SER A 20 3.50 -0.74 16.27
N LEU A 21 4.25 -0.11 15.37
CA LEU A 21 3.94 -0.10 13.95
C LEU A 21 3.83 -1.51 13.37
N ALA A 22 4.79 -2.38 13.67
CA ALA A 22 4.81 -3.74 13.17
C ALA A 22 3.63 -4.58 13.65
N VAL A 23 3.06 -4.25 14.81
CA VAL A 23 1.88 -4.92 15.36
C VAL A 23 0.61 -4.39 14.72
N ARG A 24 0.54 -3.08 14.47
CA ARG A 24 -0.66 -2.43 13.91
C ARG A 24 -0.80 -2.58 12.41
N PHE A 25 0.31 -2.68 11.68
CA PHE A 25 0.27 -2.73 10.22
C PHE A 25 -0.52 -3.93 9.68
N PRO A 26 -0.37 -5.16 10.20
CA PRO A 26 -1.14 -6.29 9.67
C PRO A 26 -2.65 -6.07 9.69
N GLU A 27 -3.21 -5.43 10.72
CA GLU A 27 -4.63 -5.09 10.77
C GLU A 27 -4.99 -4.05 9.71
N ALA A 28 -4.19 -2.99 9.60
CA ALA A 28 -4.41 -1.96 8.59
C ALA A 28 -4.33 -2.55 7.18
N LEU A 29 -3.39 -3.44 6.94
CA LEU A 29 -3.25 -4.12 5.66
C LEU A 29 -4.49 -4.98 5.37
N MET A 30 -4.98 -5.74 6.35
CA MET A 30 -6.18 -6.53 6.19
C MET A 30 -7.38 -5.68 5.79
N ASP A 31 -7.57 -4.54 6.44
CA ASP A 31 -8.66 -3.62 6.13
C ASP A 31 -8.54 -3.07 4.71
N ILE A 32 -7.34 -2.68 4.30
CA ILE A 32 -7.10 -2.16 2.95
C ILE A 32 -7.33 -3.24 1.88
N LEU A 33 -6.80 -4.43 2.07
CA LEU A 33 -6.97 -5.53 1.12
C LEU A 33 -8.44 -5.94 1.00
N THR A 34 -9.15 -5.97 2.12
CA THR A 34 -10.60 -6.24 2.12
C THR A 34 -11.35 -5.17 1.34
N ALA A 35 -11.00 -3.91 1.54
CA ALA A 35 -11.62 -2.80 0.83
C ALA A 35 -11.36 -2.83 -0.68
N HIS A 36 -10.19 -3.34 -1.10
CA HIS A 36 -9.90 -3.55 -2.53
C HIS A 36 -10.64 -4.73 -3.13
N GLY A 37 -11.28 -5.57 -2.33
CA GLY A 37 -12.07 -6.68 -2.83
C GLY A 37 -11.27 -7.87 -3.35
N VAL A 38 -10.03 -8.04 -2.90
CA VAL A 38 -9.23 -9.21 -3.29
C VAL A 38 -9.69 -10.47 -2.53
N PRO A 39 -9.41 -11.68 -3.05
CA PRO A 39 -9.85 -12.92 -2.43
C PRO A 39 -9.32 -13.10 -1.01
N ARG A 40 -10.14 -13.62 -0.12
CA ARG A 40 -9.79 -13.84 1.28
C ARG A 40 -8.55 -14.70 1.48
N PRO A 41 -8.35 -15.81 0.74
CA PRO A 41 -7.12 -16.60 0.88
C PRO A 41 -5.85 -15.78 0.59
N PHE A 42 -5.92 -14.86 -0.37
CA PHE A 42 -4.81 -13.95 -0.66
C PHE A 42 -4.55 -13.01 0.52
N ILE A 43 -5.62 -12.45 1.11
CA ILE A 43 -5.51 -11.56 2.28
C ILE A 43 -4.83 -12.29 3.44
N GLU A 44 -5.30 -13.50 3.75
CA GLU A 44 -4.75 -14.29 4.85
C GLU A 44 -3.28 -14.62 4.63
N SER A 45 -2.91 -14.97 3.40
CA SER A 45 -1.52 -15.25 3.03
C SER A 45 -0.63 -14.02 3.22
N GLU A 46 -1.07 -12.86 2.71
CA GLU A 46 -0.31 -11.62 2.82
C GLU A 46 -0.14 -11.19 4.27
N VAL A 47 -1.21 -11.27 5.06
CA VAL A 47 -1.16 -10.88 6.47
C VAL A 47 -0.24 -11.80 7.26
N SER A 48 -0.25 -13.10 6.98
CA SER A 48 0.63 -14.04 7.67
C SER A 48 2.11 -13.81 7.35
N GLU A 49 2.43 -13.32 6.15
CA GLU A 49 3.80 -13.01 5.76
C GLU A 49 4.36 -11.75 6.42
N MET A 50 3.52 -10.95 7.06
CA MET A 50 3.96 -9.71 7.70
C MET A 50 4.95 -9.92 8.84
N HIS A 51 5.05 -11.13 9.38
CA HIS A 51 6.06 -11.45 10.40
C HIS A 51 7.49 -11.38 9.86
N SER A 52 7.69 -11.62 8.58
CA SER A 52 9.00 -11.58 7.93
C SER A 52 9.22 -10.36 7.05
N VAL A 53 8.27 -9.44 7.00
CA VAL A 53 8.38 -8.22 6.22
C VAL A 53 9.37 -7.25 6.86
N LYS A 54 10.17 -6.61 6.02
CA LYS A 54 11.07 -5.55 6.46
C LYS A 54 10.42 -4.18 6.29
N TYR A 55 10.38 -3.42 7.37
CA TYR A 55 9.93 -2.04 7.36
C TYR A 55 11.17 -1.15 7.24
N THR A 56 11.39 -0.56 6.07
CA THR A 56 12.59 0.23 5.83
C THR A 56 12.26 1.58 5.23
N LYS A 57 13.14 2.54 5.51
CA LYS A 57 13.17 3.78 4.75
C LYS A 57 13.78 3.44 3.40
N THR A 58 13.00 3.56 2.33
CA THR A 58 13.47 3.17 1.00
C THR A 58 14.54 4.10 0.47
N GLN A 59 15.52 3.54 -0.24
CA GLN A 59 16.51 4.30 -1.01
C GLN A 59 16.21 4.26 -2.51
N ASN A 60 15.17 3.55 -2.91
CA ASN A 60 14.75 3.48 -4.30
C ASN A 60 14.10 4.81 -4.70
N ARG A 61 14.75 5.54 -5.61
CA ARG A 61 14.29 6.87 -6.03
C ARG A 61 12.89 6.86 -6.64
N SER A 62 12.56 5.80 -7.38
CA SER A 62 11.23 5.68 -7.96
C SER A 62 10.15 5.55 -6.89
N VAL A 63 10.42 4.76 -5.85
CA VAL A 63 9.49 4.61 -4.73
C VAL A 63 9.37 5.90 -3.94
N VAL A 64 10.49 6.58 -3.67
CA VAL A 64 10.48 7.88 -2.98
C VAL A 64 9.65 8.90 -3.76
N GLY A 65 9.83 8.95 -5.09
CA GLY A 65 9.06 9.85 -5.95
C GLY A 65 7.56 9.59 -5.89
N ILE A 66 7.17 8.32 -5.92
CA ILE A 66 5.75 7.93 -5.81
C ILE A 66 5.19 8.28 -4.43
N MET A 67 5.95 8.05 -3.37
CA MET A 67 5.50 8.41 -2.02
C MET A 67 5.32 9.92 -1.86
N THR A 68 6.20 10.71 -2.46
CA THR A 68 6.09 12.17 -2.48
C THR A 68 4.82 12.59 -3.22
N GLU A 69 4.57 12.01 -4.39
CA GLU A 69 3.36 12.28 -5.17
C GLU A 69 2.10 11.89 -4.40
N PHE A 70 2.10 10.71 -3.78
CA PHE A 70 0.97 10.28 -2.95
C PHE A 70 0.71 11.25 -1.79
N ALA A 71 1.76 11.78 -1.16
CA ALA A 71 1.61 12.76 -0.08
C ALA A 71 0.93 14.03 -0.58
N HIS A 72 1.34 14.54 -1.74
CA HIS A 72 0.70 15.71 -2.36
C HIS A 72 -0.76 15.45 -2.72
N LEU A 73 -1.05 14.30 -3.33
CA LEU A 73 -2.40 13.92 -3.71
C LEU A 73 -3.29 13.73 -2.48
N ALA A 74 -2.75 13.13 -1.42
CA ALA A 74 -3.48 12.95 -0.18
C ALA A 74 -3.91 14.28 0.42
N GLU A 75 -3.03 15.27 0.43
CA GLU A 75 -3.37 16.60 0.90
C GLU A 75 -4.45 17.25 0.03
N ALA A 76 -4.33 17.14 -1.29
CA ALA A 76 -5.31 17.67 -2.23
C ALA A 76 -6.69 17.02 -2.04
N TYR A 77 -6.73 15.69 -1.92
CA TYR A 77 -7.99 14.98 -1.70
C TYR A 77 -8.64 15.34 -0.37
N ARG A 78 -7.85 15.49 0.68
CA ARG A 78 -8.37 15.91 1.99
C ARG A 78 -8.97 17.32 1.94
N ALA A 79 -8.38 18.21 1.17
CA ALA A 79 -8.86 19.58 1.03
C ALA A 79 -10.17 19.66 0.22
N HIS A 80 -10.29 18.86 -0.85
CA HIS A 80 -11.42 18.94 -1.78
C HIS A 80 -12.54 17.96 -1.48
N ASP A 81 -12.19 16.70 -1.27
CA ASP A 81 -13.16 15.62 -1.08
C ASP A 81 -13.46 15.33 0.39
N LYS A 82 -12.58 15.78 1.28
CA LYS A 82 -12.70 15.59 2.74
C LYS A 82 -13.04 14.14 3.13
N PRO A 83 -12.26 13.16 2.66
CA PRO A 83 -12.51 11.79 3.10
C PRO A 83 -12.34 11.71 4.61
N ASN A 84 -13.26 11.02 5.27
CA ASN A 84 -13.26 10.94 6.73
C ASN A 84 -12.30 9.89 7.27
N GLU A 85 -11.87 8.96 6.43
CA GLU A 85 -11.09 7.81 6.85
C GLU A 85 -9.83 7.61 6.00
N LEU A 86 -8.77 7.13 6.66
CA LEU A 86 -7.51 6.83 6.00
C LEU A 86 -7.64 5.69 4.98
N ILE A 87 -8.55 4.74 5.22
CA ILE A 87 -8.83 3.67 4.27
C ILE A 87 -9.35 4.24 2.94
N GLU A 88 -10.33 5.12 3.01
CA GLU A 88 -10.92 5.75 1.82
C GLU A 88 -9.87 6.52 1.03
N LEU A 89 -9.02 7.25 1.72
CA LEU A 89 -7.94 8.00 1.09
C LEU A 89 -6.90 7.07 0.46
N SER A 90 -6.57 5.97 1.14
CA SER A 90 -5.66 4.96 0.61
C SER A 90 -6.20 4.33 -0.68
N LEU A 91 -7.50 4.04 -0.73
CA LEU A 91 -8.14 3.50 -1.92
C LEU A 91 -8.05 4.46 -3.10
N LYS A 92 -8.26 5.74 -2.86
CA LYS A 92 -8.12 6.76 -3.91
C LYS A 92 -6.69 6.83 -4.45
N LEU A 93 -5.71 6.84 -3.57
CA LEU A 93 -4.30 6.88 -3.98
C LEU A 93 -3.91 5.67 -4.82
N ALA A 94 -4.47 4.50 -4.51
CA ALA A 94 -4.16 3.26 -5.23
C ALA A 94 -4.58 3.28 -6.70
N HIS A 95 -5.46 4.18 -7.11
CA HIS A 95 -5.86 4.35 -8.51
C HIS A 95 -4.93 5.27 -9.30
N THR A 96 -3.96 5.88 -8.65
CA THR A 96 -3.03 6.79 -9.31
C THR A 96 -2.10 6.05 -10.26
N PRO A 97 -1.98 6.45 -11.55
CA PRO A 97 -0.98 5.87 -12.43
C PRO A 97 0.43 6.16 -11.92
N CYS A 98 1.26 5.12 -11.87
CA CYS A 98 2.62 5.23 -11.36
C CYS A 98 3.63 4.86 -12.44
N SER A 99 4.60 5.74 -12.72
CA SER A 99 5.55 5.52 -13.82
C SER A 99 6.30 4.19 -13.75
N PRO A 100 6.72 3.67 -12.59
CA PRO A 100 7.34 2.35 -12.53
C PRO A 100 6.43 1.22 -13.00
N LEU A 101 5.11 1.44 -13.05
CA LEU A 101 4.12 0.43 -13.43
C LEU A 101 3.57 0.62 -14.85
N TYR A 102 4.01 1.64 -15.60
CA TYR A 102 3.42 1.99 -16.90
C TYR A 102 3.51 0.89 -17.95
N LYS A 103 4.53 0.05 -17.90
CA LYS A 103 4.67 -1.07 -18.85
C LYS A 103 3.88 -2.31 -18.47
N GLY A 104 3.08 -2.23 -17.42
CA GLY A 104 2.30 -3.33 -16.88
C GLY A 104 0.98 -2.83 -16.32
N PRO A 105 0.71 -3.04 -15.04
CA PRO A 105 -0.59 -2.75 -14.43
C PRO A 105 -0.95 -1.27 -14.33
N VAL A 106 0.00 -0.37 -14.49
CA VAL A 106 -0.17 1.10 -14.49
C VAL A 106 -0.44 1.68 -13.10
N SER A 107 -1.38 1.13 -12.32
CA SER A 107 -1.71 1.63 -10.97
C SER A 107 -1.49 0.56 -9.91
N PRO A 108 -1.27 0.97 -8.64
CA PRO A 108 -1.14 0.03 -7.54
C PRO A 108 -2.34 -0.91 -7.39
N GLU A 109 -3.55 -0.41 -7.60
CA GLU A 109 -4.76 -1.21 -7.49
C GLU A 109 -4.76 -2.35 -8.52
N ARG A 110 -4.37 -2.08 -9.77
CA ARG A 110 -4.25 -3.10 -10.80
C ARG A 110 -3.12 -4.08 -10.50
N ALA A 111 -1.99 -3.57 -10.02
CA ALA A 111 -0.87 -4.42 -9.62
C ALA A 111 -1.28 -5.41 -8.53
N LEU A 112 -2.03 -4.94 -7.55
CA LEU A 112 -2.56 -5.77 -6.48
C LEU A 112 -3.49 -6.86 -7.03
N LYS A 113 -4.40 -6.51 -7.91
CA LYS A 113 -5.37 -7.46 -8.48
C LYS A 113 -4.70 -8.50 -9.37
N GLU A 114 -3.70 -8.11 -10.16
CA GLU A 114 -2.92 -9.05 -10.94
C GLU A 114 -2.16 -10.04 -10.04
N LEU A 115 -1.55 -9.54 -8.97
CA LEU A 115 -0.86 -10.37 -8.02
C LEU A 115 -1.81 -11.38 -7.36
N ALA A 116 -2.98 -10.93 -6.95
CA ALA A 116 -3.97 -11.76 -6.30
C ALA A 116 -4.54 -12.84 -7.22
N SER A 117 -4.78 -12.52 -8.50
CA SER A 117 -5.33 -13.46 -9.47
C SER A 117 -4.29 -14.40 -10.08
N GLY A 118 -3.02 -14.04 -10.05
CA GLY A 118 -1.93 -14.87 -10.57
C GLY A 118 -1.50 -16.01 -9.68
N GLY A 119 -2.30 -16.37 -8.67
CA GLY A 119 -1.91 -17.38 -7.71
C GLY A 119 -0.86 -16.90 -6.73
N GLY A 120 -0.58 -15.66 -6.77
CA GLY A 120 0.09 -14.77 -5.88
C GLY A 120 1.02 -15.33 -4.84
N ALA A 121 1.90 -16.21 -5.23
CA ALA A 121 2.76 -16.87 -4.27
C ALA A 121 3.87 -15.97 -3.74
N ALA A 122 4.02 -14.77 -4.27
CA ALA A 122 5.16 -13.96 -3.87
C ALA A 122 4.72 -12.90 -2.88
N ALA A 123 4.91 -13.23 -1.63
CA ALA A 123 4.74 -12.28 -0.54
C ALA A 123 5.58 -11.03 -0.77
N GLN A 124 5.07 -9.93 -0.30
CA GLN A 124 5.80 -8.68 -0.30
C GLN A 124 6.89 -8.76 0.76
N SER A 125 8.14 -8.69 0.32
CA SER A 125 9.27 -8.81 1.24
C SER A 125 9.71 -7.47 1.82
N ARG A 126 9.24 -6.35 1.25
CA ARG A 126 9.62 -5.02 1.70
C ARG A 126 8.46 -4.05 1.71
N VAL A 127 8.39 -3.28 2.78
CA VAL A 127 7.43 -2.18 2.93
C VAL A 127 8.23 -0.91 3.21
N ALA A 128 8.03 0.09 2.36
CA ALA A 128 8.64 1.40 2.55
C ALA A 128 7.82 2.23 3.51
N VAL A 129 8.50 2.88 4.43
CA VAL A 129 7.87 3.75 5.44
C VAL A 129 8.28 5.19 5.18
N ALA A 130 7.31 6.07 5.19
CA ALA A 130 7.55 7.50 5.06
C ALA A 130 6.91 8.28 6.19
#